data_d9d79ad4792eece2ed94153fb54f914f
#
_entry.id   d9d79ad4792eece2ed94153fb54f914f
#
_cell.length_a   1.000
_cell.length_b   1.000
_cell.length_c   1.000
_cell.angle_alpha   90.00
_cell.angle_beta   90.00
_cell.angle_gamma   90.00
#
_symmetry.space_group_name_H-M   'P 1'
#
loop_
_entity.id
_entity.type
_entity.pdbx_description
1 polymer ?
#
loop_
_entity_poly.entity_id
_entity_poly.type
_entity_poly.pdbx_seq_one_letter_code
_entity_poly.pdbx_strand_id
1 'polypeptide(L)' 'MEDRDLICKELAKLLKLTRNQSDLKALKYEILDNGEEIVTVEWEGGGRKVVCVSMDSGTAMIRDIMRSID' A
#
# COMPACT_ATOMS: atom_id res chain seq x y z
N MET A 1 -13.76 9.57 -9.60
CA MET A 1 -12.53 8.85 -9.96
C MET A 1 -11.68 8.65 -8.73
N GLU A 2 -11.16 7.46 -8.54
CA GLU A 2 -10.34 7.15 -7.38
C GLU A 2 -8.90 7.60 -7.60
N ASP A 3 -8.32 8.24 -6.59
CA ASP A 3 -6.91 8.60 -6.59
C ASP A 3 -6.17 7.58 -5.74
N ARG A 4 -5.65 6.55 -6.40
CA ARG A 4 -5.00 5.43 -5.71
C ARG A 4 -3.71 5.84 -5.02
N ASP A 5 -2.99 6.79 -5.61
CA ASP A 5 -1.77 7.30 -5.00
C ASP A 5 -2.09 8.03 -3.69
N LEU A 6 -3.13 8.84 -3.70
CA LEU A 6 -3.57 9.54 -2.50
C LEU A 6 -4.09 8.57 -1.43
N ILE A 7 -4.84 7.54 -1.86
CA ILE A 7 -5.31 6.50 -0.94
C ILE A 7 -4.11 5.87 -0.23
N CYS A 8 -3.07 5.52 -0.97
CA CYS A 8 -1.87 4.91 -0.38
C CYS A 8 -1.18 5.86 0.60
N LYS A 9 -1.07 7.14 0.26
CA LYS A 9 -0.45 8.13 1.13
C LYS A 9 -1.21 8.31 2.44
N GLU A 10 -2.52 8.42 2.36
CA GLU A 10 -3.35 8.58 3.55
C GLU A 10 -3.39 7.31 4.39
N LEU A 11 -3.46 6.15 3.74
CA LEU A 11 -3.43 4.88 4.45
C LEU A 11 -2.11 4.69 5.20
N ALA A 12 -0.99 5.09 4.59
CA ALA A 12 0.31 5.02 5.25
C ALA A 12 0.32 5.86 6.53
N LYS A 13 -0.26 7.06 6.48
CA LYS A 13 -0.36 7.92 7.66
C LYS A 13 -1.15 7.27 8.78
N LEU A 14 -2.28 6.63 8.43
CA LEU A 14 -3.13 5.95 9.40
C LEU A 14 -2.41 4.75 10.01
N LEU A 15 -1.76 3.95 9.19
CA LEU A 15 -1.06 2.75 9.66
C LEU A 15 0.10 3.08 10.59
N LYS A 16 0.79 4.19 10.35
CA LYS A 16 1.89 4.63 11.22
C LYS A 16 1.42 4.94 12.65
N LEU A 17 0.13 5.21 12.82
CA LEU A 17 -0.44 5.46 14.13
C LEU A 17 -0.73 4.18 14.91
N THR A 18 -0.70 3.04 14.23
CA THR A 18 -0.94 1.75 14.87
C THR A 18 0.34 1.24 15.52
N ARG A 19 0.19 0.48 16.62
CA ARG A 19 1.33 -0.03 17.37
C ARG A 19 2.19 -0.99 16.54
N ASN A 20 1.53 -1.89 15.79
CA ASN A 20 2.23 -2.93 15.06
C ASN A 20 2.80 -2.48 13.71
N GLN A 21 2.39 -1.31 13.23
CA GLN A 21 2.90 -0.75 11.96
C GLN A 21 3.56 0.62 12.15
N SER A 22 3.98 0.94 13.37
CA SER A 22 4.59 2.24 13.67
C SER A 22 5.92 2.46 12.93
N ASP A 23 6.57 1.39 12.47
CA ASP A 23 7.81 1.47 11.70
C ASP A 23 7.57 1.51 10.18
N LEU A 24 6.32 1.60 9.75
CA LEU A 24 6.00 1.70 8.34
C LEU A 24 6.59 2.99 7.76
N LYS A 25 7.28 2.89 6.63
CA LYS A 25 7.89 4.04 5.97
C LYS A 25 6.98 4.65 4.93
N ALA A 26 6.49 3.83 3.98
CA ALA A 26 5.66 4.33 2.88
C ALA A 26 4.89 3.21 2.20
N LEU A 27 3.81 3.60 1.55
CA LEU A 27 3.08 2.78 0.60
C LEU A 27 3.20 3.49 -0.75
N LYS A 28 3.77 2.83 -1.74
CA LYS A 28 3.99 3.41 -3.07
C LYS A 28 3.16 2.70 -4.12
N TYR A 29 2.26 3.42 -4.75
CA TYR A 29 1.44 2.91 -5.83
C TYR A 29 2.16 3.13 -7.16
N GLU A 30 2.22 2.08 -7.98
CA GLU A 30 2.87 2.13 -9.30
C GLU A 30 2.08 1.36 -10.34
N ILE A 31 2.16 1.83 -11.58
CA ILE A 31 1.66 1.09 -12.74
C ILE A 31 2.88 0.63 -13.52
N LEU A 32 2.99 -0.68 -13.71
CA LEU A 32 4.10 -1.29 -14.42
C LEU A 32 3.94 -1.15 -15.94
N ASP A 33 5.01 -1.40 -16.69
CA ASP A 33 5.02 -1.28 -18.15
C ASP A 33 3.97 -2.16 -18.82
N ASN A 34 3.66 -3.31 -18.23
CA ASN A 34 2.64 -4.23 -18.76
C ASN A 34 1.21 -3.87 -18.34
N GLY A 35 1.03 -2.74 -17.67
CA GLY A 35 -0.28 -2.27 -17.22
C GLY A 35 -0.71 -2.78 -15.86
N GLU A 36 0.06 -3.64 -15.23
CA GLU A 36 -0.26 -4.12 -13.88
C GLU A 36 -0.05 -3.01 -12.86
N GLU A 37 -0.90 -3.03 -11.83
CA GLU A 37 -0.85 -2.06 -10.74
C GLU A 37 -0.36 -2.75 -9.48
N ILE A 38 0.62 -2.15 -8.81
CA ILE A 38 1.17 -2.70 -7.57
C ILE A 38 1.27 -1.61 -6.51
N VAL A 39 1.28 -2.06 -5.25
CA VAL A 39 1.62 -1.20 -4.12
C VAL A 39 2.84 -1.82 -3.44
N THR A 40 3.90 -1.02 -3.31
CA THR A 40 5.10 -1.44 -2.59
C THR A 40 5.00 -0.92 -1.16
N VAL A 41 5.05 -1.84 -0.20
CA VAL A 41 5.06 -1.52 1.23
C VAL A 41 6.51 -1.49 1.67
N GLU A 42 6.93 -0.41 2.32
CA GLU A 42 8.30 -0.25 2.82
C GLU A 42 8.29 0.06 4.31
N TRP A 43 9.23 -0.54 5.04
CA TRP A 43 9.41 -0.30 6.46
C TRP A 43 10.76 0.35 6.72
N GLU A 44 10.87 1.08 7.82
CA GLU A 44 12.10 1.80 8.19
C GLU A 44 13.31 0.89 8.35
N GLY A 45 13.09 -0.36 8.74
CA GLY A 45 14.15 -1.34 8.88
C GLY A 45 14.68 -1.92 7.58
N GLY A 46 14.18 -1.45 6.44
CA GLY A 46 14.59 -1.93 5.12
C GLY A 46 13.73 -3.03 4.55
N GLY A 47 12.74 -3.51 5.29
CA GLY A 47 11.79 -4.51 4.81
C GLY A 47 10.92 -3.96 3.68
N ARG A 48 10.52 -4.83 2.75
CA ARG A 48 9.72 -4.43 1.60
C ARG A 48 8.81 -5.56 1.17
N LYS A 49 7.60 -5.21 0.74
CA LYS A 49 6.63 -6.18 0.23
C LYS A 49 5.85 -5.57 -0.92
N VAL A 50 5.57 -6.38 -1.95
CA VAL A 50 4.81 -5.94 -3.12
C VAL A 50 3.45 -6.60 -3.11
N VAL A 51 2.39 -5.79 -3.30
CA VAL A 51 1.01 -6.26 -3.33
C VAL A 51 0.42 -5.92 -4.69
N CYS A 52 -0.09 -6.92 -5.41
CA CYS A 52 -0.74 -6.70 -6.70
C CYS A 52 -2.18 -6.25 -6.46
N VAL A 53 -2.56 -5.11 -7.07
CA VAL A 53 -3.89 -4.52 -6.89
C VAL A 53 -4.57 -4.23 -8.23
N SER A 54 -4.12 -4.88 -9.30
CA SER A 54 -4.52 -4.57 -10.67
C SER A 54 -6.01 -4.58 -10.95
N MET A 55 -6.75 -5.48 -10.34
CA MET A 55 -8.19 -5.60 -10.59
C MET A 55 -9.03 -5.09 -9.42
N ASP A 56 -8.39 -4.43 -8.48
CA ASP A 56 -9.07 -4.03 -7.26
C ASP A 56 -9.79 -2.69 -7.40
N SER A 57 -10.93 -2.55 -6.73
CA SER A 57 -11.50 -1.25 -6.43
C SER A 57 -10.63 -0.59 -5.35
N GLY A 58 -10.85 0.70 -5.08
CA GLY A 58 -10.10 1.38 -4.03
C GLY A 58 -10.21 0.70 -2.67
N THR A 59 -11.42 0.26 -2.31
CA THR A 59 -11.62 -0.43 -1.02
C THR A 59 -11.01 -1.82 -1.02
N ALA A 60 -11.06 -2.54 -2.15
CA ALA A 60 -10.42 -3.84 -2.25
C ALA A 60 -8.90 -3.71 -2.17
N MET A 61 -8.34 -2.66 -2.74
CA MET A 61 -6.91 -2.36 -2.64
C MET A 61 -6.49 -2.16 -1.19
N ILE A 62 -7.25 -1.37 -0.44
CA ILE A 62 -6.99 -1.15 0.99
C ILE A 62 -7.03 -2.48 1.74
N ARG A 63 -8.05 -3.30 1.49
CA ARG A 63 -8.20 -4.60 2.13
C ARG A 63 -6.99 -5.51 1.84
N ASP A 64 -6.55 -5.57 0.60
CA ASP A 64 -5.44 -6.44 0.22
C ASP A 64 -4.12 -5.97 0.83
N ILE A 65 -3.91 -4.67 0.90
CA ILE A 65 -2.74 -4.11 1.59
C ILE A 65 -2.77 -4.51 3.06
N MET A 66 -3.90 -4.34 3.72
CA MET A 66 -4.05 -4.68 5.14
C MET A 66 -3.77 -6.16 5.40
N ARG A 67 -4.28 -7.04 4.54
CA ARG A 67 -4.03 -8.49 4.67
C ARG A 67 -2.56 -8.83 4.50
N SER A 68 -1.86 -8.11 3.63
CA SER A 68 -0.46 -8.39 3.35
C SER A 68 0.46 -8.03 4.50
N ILE A 69 0.10 -7.02 5.28
CA ILE A 69 0.97 -6.50 6.35
C ILE A 69 0.54 -6.96 7.75
N ASP A 70 -0.60 -7.60 7.83
CA ASP A 70 -1.16 -8.03 9.12
C ASP A 70 -0.55 -9.35 9.60
#